data_3d664b93357c34446a9ee9de5c221ccf
#
_entry.id   3d664b93357c34446a9ee9de5c221ccf
#
_cell.length_a   1.000
_cell.length_b   1.000
_cell.length_c   1.000
_cell.angle_alpha   90.00
_cell.angle_beta   90.00
_cell.angle_gamma   90.00
#
_symmetry.space_group_name_H-M   'P 1'
#
loop_
_entity.id
_entity.type
_entity.pdbx_description
1 polymer ?
#
loop_
_entity_poly.entity_id
_entity_poly.type
_entity_poly.pdbx_seq_one_letter_code
_entity_poly.pdbx_strand_id
1 'polypeptide(L)'
;VTEHPDFVASGPGSREAPGNLTVLLLDDHAVMLESVREIIETDDTLTVVGTASRITDAVLLAKQTHPQVAVIDVNMPDGGGWAAARGLREVCPDIRLVAYSSFDEALVIRTIRAAGISAFVTKGADIDVLLAAIHGEDVRPVLVQAKTLINRTIAATAG
;
A
#
# COMPACT_ATOMS: atom_id res chain seq x y z
N VAL A 1 -55.18 -30.55 6.04
CA VAL A 1 -54.87 -29.11 6.21
C VAL A 1 -53.36 -28.96 6.13
N THR A 2 -52.89 -28.51 5.02
CA THR A 2 -51.45 -28.27 4.75
C THR A 2 -51.20 -26.77 4.85
N GLU A 3 -50.59 -26.35 5.94
CA GLU A 3 -50.05 -25.00 6.08
C GLU A 3 -48.74 -24.91 5.34
N HIS A 4 -48.69 -24.02 4.33
CA HIS A 4 -47.47 -23.60 3.72
C HIS A 4 -46.77 -22.55 4.65
N PRO A 5 -45.48 -22.73 4.97
CA PRO A 5 -44.76 -21.63 5.60
C PRO A 5 -44.51 -20.53 4.57
N ASP A 6 -44.92 -19.32 4.96
CA ASP A 6 -44.75 -18.10 4.22
C ASP A 6 -43.30 -17.87 3.84
N PHE A 7 -43.04 -17.81 2.54
CA PHE A 7 -41.81 -17.29 1.96
C PHE A 7 -41.82 -15.78 2.13
N VAL A 8 -41.15 -15.29 3.17
CA VAL A 8 -40.90 -13.88 3.32
C VAL A 8 -39.78 -13.49 2.32
N ALA A 9 -40.19 -12.91 1.23
CA ALA A 9 -39.28 -12.29 0.28
C ALA A 9 -38.50 -11.18 1.01
N SER A 10 -37.23 -11.41 1.23
CA SER A 10 -36.30 -10.38 1.69
C SER A 10 -36.30 -9.23 0.70
N GLY A 11 -36.68 -8.04 1.17
CA GLY A 11 -36.74 -6.83 0.38
C GLY A 11 -35.37 -6.41 -0.16
N PRO A 12 -35.33 -5.53 -1.15
CA PRO A 12 -34.11 -5.17 -1.87
C PRO A 12 -33.16 -4.33 -1.00
N GLY A 13 -31.92 -4.83 -0.87
CA GLY A 13 -30.79 -3.96 -0.70
C GLY A 13 -30.54 -3.39 0.69
N SER A 14 -30.13 -4.22 1.63
CA SER A 14 -29.09 -3.77 2.54
C SER A 14 -27.84 -3.61 1.68
N ARG A 15 -27.50 -2.37 1.30
CA ARG A 15 -26.14 -2.04 0.92
C ARG A 15 -25.31 -2.37 2.14
N GLU A 16 -24.60 -3.48 2.12
CA GLU A 16 -23.50 -3.69 3.05
C GLU A 16 -22.63 -2.45 2.93
N ALA A 17 -22.39 -1.80 4.06
CA ALA A 17 -21.42 -0.71 4.11
C ALA A 17 -20.12 -1.26 3.46
N PRO A 18 -19.48 -0.52 2.54
CA PRO A 18 -18.27 -1.00 1.91
C PRO A 18 -17.31 -1.41 3.04
N GLY A 19 -16.95 -2.69 3.07
CA GLY A 19 -16.01 -3.19 4.07
C GLY A 19 -14.72 -2.39 3.98
N ASN A 20 -14.04 -2.20 5.11
CA ASN A 20 -12.78 -1.47 5.16
C ASN A 20 -11.79 -2.05 4.17
N LEU A 21 -11.01 -1.18 3.54
CA LEU A 21 -9.91 -1.58 2.66
C LEU A 21 -8.82 -2.24 3.51
N THR A 22 -8.46 -3.48 3.19
CA THR A 22 -7.50 -4.27 3.97
C THR A 22 -6.07 -4.02 3.51
N VAL A 23 -5.18 -3.73 4.47
CA VAL A 23 -3.80 -3.31 4.23
C VAL A 23 -2.81 -4.24 4.92
N LEU A 24 -1.82 -4.72 4.19
CA LEU A 24 -0.65 -5.44 4.70
C LEU A 24 0.56 -4.49 4.72
N LEU A 25 1.34 -4.52 5.80
CA LEU A 25 2.55 -3.71 5.93
C LEU A 25 3.81 -4.58 5.89
N LEU A 26 4.83 -4.14 5.17
CA LEU A 26 6.12 -4.82 5.07
C LEU A 26 7.27 -3.81 5.16
N ASP A 27 8.03 -3.88 6.24
CA ASP A 27 9.24 -3.09 6.50
C ASP A 27 10.13 -3.85 7.51
N ASP A 28 11.43 -3.91 7.30
CA ASP A 28 12.35 -4.59 8.20
C ASP A 28 12.64 -3.81 9.51
N HIS A 29 12.13 -2.58 9.63
CA HIS A 29 12.23 -1.77 10.83
C HIS A 29 10.93 -1.82 11.65
N ALA A 30 10.96 -2.48 12.81
CA ALA A 30 9.79 -2.65 13.67
C ALA A 30 9.14 -1.32 14.11
N VAL A 31 9.95 -0.31 14.41
CA VAL A 31 9.45 1.02 14.79
C VAL A 31 8.69 1.69 13.64
N MET A 32 9.16 1.48 12.40
CA MET A 32 8.49 2.00 11.22
C MET A 32 7.16 1.29 10.97
N LEU A 33 7.12 -0.03 11.13
CA LEU A 33 5.86 -0.79 11.01
C LEU A 33 4.79 -0.28 11.98
N GLU A 34 5.16 -0.04 13.24
CA GLU A 34 4.22 0.45 14.25
C GLU A 34 3.76 1.87 13.91
N SER A 35 4.67 2.78 13.55
CA SER A 35 4.33 4.15 13.18
C SER A 35 3.39 4.21 11.97
N VAL A 36 3.67 3.42 10.94
CA VAL A 36 2.81 3.38 9.73
C VAL A 36 1.46 2.75 10.05
N ARG A 37 1.43 1.73 10.90
CA ARG A 37 0.18 1.12 11.38
C ARG A 37 -0.70 2.15 12.09
N GLU A 38 -0.14 2.89 13.06
CA GLU A 38 -0.86 3.93 13.78
C GLU A 38 -1.44 4.99 12.82
N ILE A 39 -0.67 5.41 11.83
CA ILE A 39 -1.10 6.35 10.80
C ILE A 39 -2.29 5.80 10.02
N ILE A 40 -2.21 4.57 9.53
CA ILE A 40 -3.27 3.95 8.74
C ILE A 40 -4.54 3.77 9.57
N GLU A 41 -4.41 3.39 10.83
CA GLU A 41 -5.53 3.19 11.75
C GLU A 41 -6.23 4.51 12.16
N THR A 42 -5.70 5.69 11.80
CA THR A 42 -6.43 6.96 11.92
C THR A 42 -7.55 7.12 10.90
N ASP A 43 -7.53 6.33 9.83
CA ASP A 43 -8.57 6.30 8.80
C ASP A 43 -9.52 5.12 9.05
N ASP A 44 -10.73 5.40 9.49
CA ASP A 44 -11.75 4.41 9.83
C ASP A 44 -12.16 3.51 8.65
N THR A 45 -11.79 3.86 7.44
CA THR A 45 -12.07 3.08 6.21
C THR A 45 -10.97 2.08 5.87
N LEU A 46 -9.87 2.10 6.61
CA LEU A 46 -8.73 1.20 6.43
C LEU A 46 -8.64 0.21 7.60
N THR A 47 -8.12 -0.99 7.32
CA THR A 47 -7.84 -2.00 8.34
C THR A 47 -6.51 -2.66 8.05
N VAL A 48 -5.56 -2.57 8.98
CA VAL A 48 -4.29 -3.30 8.88
C VAL A 48 -4.53 -4.76 9.26
N VAL A 49 -4.40 -5.66 8.29
CA VAL A 49 -4.64 -7.11 8.49
C VAL A 49 -3.39 -7.89 8.85
N GLY A 50 -2.22 -7.26 8.77
CA GLY A 50 -0.97 -7.85 9.19
C GLY A 50 0.23 -6.94 8.96
N THR A 51 1.28 -7.20 9.71
CA THR A 51 2.59 -6.57 9.57
C THR A 51 3.66 -7.64 9.47
N ALA A 52 4.65 -7.45 8.63
CA ALA A 52 5.76 -8.36 8.46
C ALA A 52 7.08 -7.61 8.34
N SER A 53 8.13 -8.17 8.91
CA SER A 53 9.51 -7.66 8.80
C SER A 53 10.35 -8.42 7.76
N ARG A 54 9.78 -9.48 7.16
CA ARG A 54 10.42 -10.33 6.16
C ARG A 54 9.45 -10.60 5.02
N ILE A 55 10.00 -10.72 3.81
CA ILE A 55 9.21 -10.97 2.60
C ILE A 55 8.43 -12.29 2.70
N THR A 56 9.07 -13.35 3.21
CA THR A 56 8.43 -14.67 3.38
C THR A 56 7.22 -14.62 4.30
N ASP A 57 7.29 -13.86 5.38
CA ASP A 57 6.20 -13.69 6.33
C ASP A 57 5.06 -12.86 5.74
N ALA A 58 5.40 -11.82 4.98
CA ALA A 58 4.41 -11.02 4.24
C ALA A 58 3.64 -11.85 3.23
N VAL A 59 4.32 -12.71 2.46
CA VAL A 59 3.68 -13.61 1.48
C VAL A 59 2.75 -14.61 2.19
N LEU A 60 3.18 -15.16 3.33
CA LEU A 60 2.35 -16.06 4.12
C LEU A 60 1.09 -15.37 4.66
N LEU A 61 1.25 -14.17 5.23
CA LEU A 61 0.13 -13.35 5.70
C LEU A 61 -0.82 -12.98 4.56
N ALA A 62 -0.28 -12.59 3.41
CA ALA A 62 -1.09 -12.28 2.23
C ALA A 62 -1.92 -13.46 1.76
N LYS A 63 -1.35 -14.67 1.78
CA LYS A 63 -2.07 -15.90 1.46
C LYS A 63 -3.20 -16.20 2.44
N GLN A 64 -3.04 -15.84 3.71
CA GLN A 64 -4.04 -16.08 4.76
C GLN A 64 -5.13 -15.01 4.79
N THR A 65 -4.77 -13.74 4.59
CA THR A 65 -5.66 -12.59 4.80
C THR A 65 -6.21 -11.97 3.52
N HIS A 66 -5.62 -12.30 2.36
CA HIS A 66 -5.99 -11.74 1.05
C HIS A 66 -6.13 -10.21 1.06
N PRO A 67 -5.08 -9.45 1.44
CA PRO A 67 -5.15 -8.00 1.54
C PRO A 67 -5.38 -7.37 0.16
N GLN A 68 -6.10 -6.26 0.15
CA GLN A 68 -6.35 -5.50 -1.08
C GLN A 68 -5.18 -4.58 -1.43
N VAL A 69 -4.43 -4.13 -0.41
CA VAL A 69 -3.27 -3.26 -0.57
C VAL A 69 -2.10 -3.79 0.25
N ALA A 70 -0.88 -3.67 -0.26
CA ALA A 70 0.33 -3.81 0.54
C ALA A 70 1.17 -2.54 0.46
N VAL A 71 1.57 -2.02 1.62
CA VAL A 71 2.56 -0.95 1.76
C VAL A 71 3.90 -1.62 2.02
N ILE A 72 4.86 -1.42 1.12
CA ILE A 72 6.13 -2.15 1.13
C ILE A 72 7.32 -1.20 1.13
N ASP A 73 8.31 -1.47 1.99
CA ASP A 73 9.62 -0.84 1.89
C ASP A 73 10.41 -1.46 0.73
N VAL A 74 10.94 -0.62 -0.18
CA VAL A 74 11.76 -1.09 -1.29
C VAL A 74 13.17 -1.47 -0.88
N ASN A 75 13.65 -1.01 0.27
CA ASN A 75 14.98 -1.29 0.81
C ASN A 75 15.02 -2.55 1.70
N MET A 76 14.16 -3.51 1.44
CA MET A 76 14.15 -4.76 2.19
C MET A 76 15.35 -5.64 1.84
N PRO A 77 15.92 -6.39 2.79
CA PRO A 77 16.83 -7.49 2.48
C PRO A 77 16.14 -8.57 1.62
N ASP A 78 16.90 -9.51 1.09
CA ASP A 78 16.42 -10.66 0.31
C ASP A 78 15.70 -10.30 -1.01
N GLY A 79 16.16 -9.25 -1.69
CA GLY A 79 15.72 -8.86 -3.02
C GLY A 79 14.82 -7.62 -3.06
N GLY A 80 14.57 -7.01 -1.92
CA GLY A 80 13.91 -5.71 -1.81
C GLY A 80 12.46 -5.68 -2.32
N GLY A 81 12.01 -4.50 -2.69
CA GLY A 81 10.64 -4.29 -3.14
C GLY A 81 10.24 -5.11 -4.37
N TRP A 82 11.20 -5.48 -5.24
CA TRP A 82 10.91 -6.34 -6.39
C TRP A 82 10.54 -7.76 -5.97
N ALA A 83 11.31 -8.37 -5.08
CA ALA A 83 11.04 -9.72 -4.59
C ALA A 83 9.72 -9.74 -3.78
N ALA A 84 9.48 -8.72 -2.97
CA ALA A 84 8.23 -8.54 -2.23
C ALA A 84 7.02 -8.44 -3.18
N ALA A 85 7.09 -7.56 -4.17
CA ALA A 85 6.01 -7.37 -5.14
C ALA A 85 5.69 -8.65 -5.92
N ARG A 86 6.72 -9.37 -6.37
CA ARG A 86 6.57 -10.65 -7.06
C ARG A 86 5.88 -11.69 -6.17
N GLY A 87 6.39 -11.91 -4.96
CA GLY A 87 5.84 -12.89 -4.04
C GLY A 87 4.40 -12.59 -3.62
N LEU A 88 4.08 -11.32 -3.37
CA LEU A 88 2.71 -10.91 -3.04
C LEU A 88 1.74 -11.12 -4.21
N ARG A 89 2.14 -10.82 -5.44
CA ARG A 89 1.29 -11.02 -6.62
C ARG A 89 1.07 -12.48 -7.00
N GLU A 90 2.01 -13.36 -6.67
CA GLU A 90 1.83 -14.80 -6.87
C GLU A 90 0.66 -15.36 -6.01
N VAL A 91 0.42 -14.80 -4.83
CA VAL A 91 -0.66 -15.22 -3.92
C VAL A 91 -1.89 -14.33 -3.96
N CYS A 92 -1.73 -13.07 -4.33
CA CYS A 92 -2.79 -12.06 -4.46
C CYS A 92 -2.60 -11.28 -5.78
N PRO A 93 -3.06 -11.81 -6.94
CA PRO A 93 -2.79 -11.20 -8.25
C PRO A 93 -3.27 -9.76 -8.41
N ASP A 94 -4.37 -9.40 -7.76
CA ASP A 94 -5.02 -8.09 -7.87
C ASP A 94 -4.57 -7.11 -6.77
N ILE A 95 -3.61 -7.49 -5.93
CA ILE A 95 -3.13 -6.64 -4.84
C ILE A 95 -2.55 -5.33 -5.37
N ARG A 96 -2.98 -4.21 -4.80
CA ARG A 96 -2.35 -2.90 -5.04
C ARG A 96 -1.07 -2.81 -4.22
N LEU A 97 0.01 -2.42 -4.87
CA LEU A 97 1.31 -2.27 -4.23
C LEU A 97 1.66 -0.79 -4.12
N VAL A 98 1.87 -0.32 -2.90
CA VAL A 98 2.34 1.02 -2.57
C VAL A 98 3.76 0.91 -2.01
N ALA A 99 4.74 1.48 -2.69
CA ALA A 99 6.08 1.60 -2.17
C ALA A 99 6.15 2.76 -1.18
N TYR A 100 6.66 2.51 0.01
CA TYR A 100 6.89 3.50 1.05
C TYR A 100 8.32 3.39 1.54
N SER A 101 9.19 4.30 1.11
CA SER A 101 10.62 4.14 1.32
C SER A 101 11.36 5.47 1.37
N SER A 102 12.58 5.43 1.90
CA SER A 102 13.51 6.55 1.81
C SER A 102 13.84 6.84 0.35
N PHE A 103 14.07 8.13 0.03
CA PHE A 103 14.33 8.54 -1.34
C PHE A 103 15.67 7.98 -1.84
N ASP A 104 15.60 7.12 -2.85
CA ASP A 104 16.71 6.71 -3.71
C ASP A 104 16.19 6.65 -5.15
N GLU A 105 16.57 7.61 -5.98
CA GLU A 105 16.02 7.75 -7.34
C GLU A 105 16.30 6.53 -8.22
N ALA A 106 17.49 5.97 -8.13
CA ALA A 106 17.87 4.82 -8.97
C ALA A 106 17.13 3.54 -8.55
N LEU A 107 17.01 3.31 -7.25
CA LEU A 107 16.29 2.16 -6.70
C LEU A 107 14.80 2.26 -6.98
N VAL A 108 14.22 3.44 -6.81
CA VAL A 108 12.81 3.74 -7.10
C VAL A 108 12.46 3.43 -8.55
N ILE A 109 13.21 3.98 -9.49
CA ILE A 109 12.96 3.79 -10.92
C ILE A 109 13.04 2.31 -11.30
N ARG A 110 14.04 1.59 -10.79
CA ARG A 110 14.19 0.15 -11.04
C ARG A 110 13.02 -0.65 -10.46
N THR A 111 12.63 -0.36 -9.25
CA THR A 111 11.56 -1.09 -8.54
C THR A 111 10.20 -0.85 -9.19
N ILE A 112 9.87 0.39 -9.53
CA ILE A 112 8.60 0.75 -10.19
C ILE A 112 8.49 0.07 -11.55
N ARG A 113 9.55 0.10 -12.35
CA ARG A 113 9.54 -0.50 -13.69
C ARG A 113 9.43 -2.03 -13.67
N ALA A 114 10.11 -2.67 -12.72
CA ALA A 114 10.20 -4.13 -12.67
C ALA A 114 9.00 -4.80 -11.98
N ALA A 115 8.37 -4.14 -11.02
CA ALA A 115 7.45 -4.77 -10.08
C ALA A 115 5.97 -4.41 -10.27
N GLY A 116 5.64 -3.47 -11.17
CA GLY A 116 4.25 -3.02 -11.36
C GLY A 116 3.68 -2.39 -10.08
N ILE A 117 4.49 -1.60 -9.37
CA ILE A 117 4.07 -0.84 -8.19
C ILE A 117 3.12 0.28 -8.64
N SER A 118 1.99 0.40 -7.95
CA SER A 118 0.91 1.32 -8.31
C SER A 118 1.20 2.75 -7.89
N ALA A 119 1.88 2.94 -6.76
CA ALA A 119 2.26 4.25 -6.24
C ALA A 119 3.57 4.16 -5.45
N PHE A 120 4.28 5.28 -5.41
CA PHE A 120 5.47 5.45 -4.58
C PHE A 120 5.29 6.66 -3.67
N VAL A 121 5.54 6.46 -2.38
CA VAL A 121 5.50 7.50 -1.35
C VAL A 121 6.83 7.51 -0.60
N THR A 122 7.46 8.67 -0.47
CA THR A 122 8.69 8.80 0.32
C THR A 122 8.39 8.79 1.82
N LYS A 123 9.22 8.11 2.60
CA LYS A 123 9.22 8.24 4.06
C LYS A 123 9.50 9.70 4.43
N GLY A 124 8.57 10.34 5.16
CA GLY A 124 8.62 11.76 5.47
C GLY A 124 7.70 12.64 4.59
N ALA A 125 6.98 12.08 3.62
CA ALA A 125 5.87 12.76 2.99
C ALA A 125 4.72 12.97 3.97
N ASP A 126 3.82 13.90 3.67
CA ASP A 126 2.61 14.11 4.46
C ASP A 126 1.78 12.83 4.53
N ILE A 127 1.16 12.58 5.69
CA ILE A 127 0.33 11.39 5.95
C ILE A 127 -0.76 11.23 4.90
N ASP A 128 -1.39 12.34 4.50
CA ASP A 128 -2.47 12.33 3.50
C ASP A 128 -2.02 11.76 2.15
N VAL A 129 -0.75 11.92 1.80
CA VAL A 129 -0.18 11.35 0.56
C VAL A 129 -0.12 9.82 0.64
N LEU A 130 0.26 9.27 1.79
CA LEU A 130 0.27 7.82 1.99
C LEU A 130 -1.16 7.24 1.98
N LEU A 131 -2.08 7.87 2.69
CA LEU A 131 -3.49 7.44 2.74
C LEU A 131 -4.14 7.51 1.34
N ALA A 132 -3.92 8.59 0.59
CA ALA A 132 -4.39 8.73 -0.79
C ALA A 132 -3.82 7.63 -1.71
N ALA A 133 -2.53 7.29 -1.58
CA ALA A 133 -1.92 6.20 -2.33
C ALA A 133 -2.54 4.84 -2.00
N ILE A 134 -2.84 4.58 -0.73
CA ILE A 134 -3.51 3.35 -0.27
C ILE A 134 -4.92 3.28 -0.88
N HIS A 135 -5.66 4.37 -0.90
CA HIS A 135 -6.99 4.44 -1.54
C HIS A 135 -6.95 4.34 -3.06
N GLY A 136 -5.77 4.44 -3.67
CA GLY A 136 -5.58 4.36 -5.12
C GLY A 136 -5.88 5.65 -5.85
N GLU A 137 -5.80 6.75 -5.14
CA GLU A 137 -5.83 8.07 -5.75
C GLU A 137 -4.52 8.30 -6.55
N ASP A 138 -4.60 9.13 -7.58
CA ASP A 138 -3.43 9.47 -8.39
C ASP A 138 -2.50 10.40 -7.61
N VAL A 139 -1.69 9.82 -6.76
CA VAL A 139 -0.57 10.52 -6.13
C VAL A 139 0.58 10.56 -7.14
N ARG A 140 0.72 11.68 -7.84
CA ARG A 140 1.85 11.89 -8.72
C ARG A 140 3.14 11.68 -7.93
N PRO A 141 4.06 10.83 -8.42
CA PRO A 141 5.30 10.57 -7.69
C PRO A 141 5.96 11.90 -7.31
N VAL A 142 6.35 12.04 -6.07
CA VAL A 142 7.11 13.20 -5.55
C VAL A 142 8.40 13.45 -6.36
N LEU A 143 8.84 12.49 -7.17
CA LEU A 143 9.88 12.63 -8.18
C LEU A 143 9.71 13.86 -9.10
N VAL A 144 8.48 14.24 -9.44
CA VAL A 144 8.23 15.44 -10.25
C VAL A 144 8.45 16.70 -9.42
N GLN A 145 8.08 16.69 -8.15
CA GLN A 145 8.29 17.83 -7.24
C GLN A 145 9.76 17.97 -6.84
N ALA A 146 10.46 16.87 -6.58
CA ALA A 146 11.88 16.88 -6.27
C ALA A 146 12.71 17.39 -7.46
N LYS A 147 12.45 16.95 -8.68
CA LYS A 147 13.10 17.50 -9.89
C LYS A 147 12.84 19.00 -10.05
N THR A 148 11.63 19.44 -9.80
CA THR A 148 11.27 20.87 -9.89
C THR A 148 11.99 21.69 -8.81
N LEU A 149 12.10 21.19 -7.58
CA LEU A 149 12.81 21.83 -6.48
C LEU A 149 14.33 21.87 -6.76
N ILE A 150 14.94 20.78 -7.19
CA ILE A 150 16.36 20.70 -7.53
C ILE A 150 16.68 21.66 -8.68
N ASN A 151 15.88 21.67 -9.74
CA ASN A 151 16.09 22.57 -10.88
C ASN A 151 15.91 24.04 -10.50
N ARG A 152 14.99 24.39 -9.59
CA ARG A 152 14.83 25.76 -9.08
C ARG A 152 16.01 26.17 -8.20
N THR A 153 16.56 25.26 -7.39
CA THR A 153 17.73 25.53 -6.54
C THR A 153 19.00 25.73 -7.39
N ILE A 154 19.22 24.90 -8.41
CA ILE A 154 20.35 25.03 -9.34
C ILE A 154 20.22 26.33 -10.13
N ALA A 155 19.03 26.71 -10.60
CA ALA A 155 18.83 27.96 -11.33
C ALA A 155 19.01 29.18 -10.45
N ALA A 156 18.71 29.11 -9.14
CA ALA A 156 18.91 30.19 -8.19
C ALA A 156 20.40 30.40 -7.77
N THR A 157 21.23 29.36 -7.94
CA THR A 157 22.67 29.38 -7.56
C THR A 157 23.58 29.79 -8.75
N ALA A 158 23.03 29.84 -9.97
CA ALA A 158 23.75 30.15 -11.21
C ALA A 158 23.53 31.59 -11.70
N GLY A 159 22.93 32.46 -10.85
CA GLY A 159 22.69 33.89 -11.15
C GLY A 159 23.53 34.83 -10.34
#